data_86d7304754da585aa1ff9005c57dbc58
#
_entry.id   86d7304754da585aa1ff9005c57dbc58
#
_cell.length_a   1.000
_cell.length_b   1.000
_cell.length_c   1.000
_cell.angle_alpha   90.00
_cell.angle_beta   90.00
_cell.angle_gamma   90.00
#
_symmetry.space_group_name_H-M   'P 1'
#
loop_
_entity.id
_entity.type
_entity.pdbx_description
1 polymer ?
#
loop_
_entity_poly.entity_id
_entity_poly.type
_entity_poly.pdbx_seq_one_letter_code
_entity_poly.pdbx_strand_id
1 'polypeptide(L)' 'MDRAEASEKIKECCKTIALEMMELNPAIASLDDSDTQEALFEASYELTKQLEIIKKRVIKLERRDGARDNSTEP' A
#
# COMPACT_ATOMS: atom_id res chain seq x y z
N MET A 1 9.32 19.01 1.06
CA MET A 1 8.40 18.23 0.21
C MET A 1 6.98 18.75 0.44
N ASP A 2 6.32 19.20 -0.60
CA ASP A 2 4.95 19.66 -0.43
C ASP A 2 3.98 18.47 -0.40
N ARG A 3 2.70 18.76 -0.19
CA ARG A 3 1.69 17.71 -0.05
C ARG A 3 1.56 16.85 -1.30
N ALA A 4 1.60 17.47 -2.47
CA ALA A 4 1.49 16.73 -3.73
C ALA A 4 2.68 15.78 -3.92
N GLU A 5 3.88 16.27 -3.66
CA GLU A 5 5.08 15.44 -3.74
C GLU A 5 5.06 14.32 -2.72
N ALA A 6 4.60 14.62 -1.50
CA ALA A 6 4.50 13.61 -0.46
C ALA A 6 3.51 12.51 -0.85
N SER A 7 2.37 12.90 -1.41
CA SER A 7 1.36 11.94 -1.87
C SER A 7 1.92 11.02 -2.95
N GLU A 8 2.62 11.60 -3.92
CA GLU A 8 3.26 10.81 -4.98
C GLU A 8 4.29 9.84 -4.40
N LYS A 9 5.09 10.32 -3.45
CA LYS A 9 6.11 9.48 -2.83
C LYS A 9 5.49 8.31 -2.09
N ILE A 10 4.39 8.55 -1.38
CA ILE A 10 3.70 7.49 -0.65
C ILE A 10 3.15 6.45 -1.63
N LYS A 11 2.57 6.89 -2.74
CA LYS A 11 2.05 5.96 -3.76
C LYS A 11 3.18 5.14 -4.37
N GLU A 12 4.33 5.74 -4.62
CA GLU A 12 5.49 5.01 -5.12
C GLU A 12 5.97 3.96 -4.12
N CYS A 13 6.02 4.34 -2.85
CA CYS A 13 6.41 3.41 -1.79
C CYS A 13 5.45 2.23 -1.73
N CYS A 14 4.15 2.51 -1.83
CA CYS A 14 3.14 1.44 -1.82
C CYS A 14 3.35 0.48 -2.98
N LYS A 15 3.66 1.01 -4.15
CA LYS A 15 3.92 0.18 -5.33
C LYS A 15 5.14 -0.71 -5.11
N THR A 16 6.22 -0.14 -4.57
CA THR A 16 7.44 -0.88 -4.29
C THR A 16 7.19 -1.98 -3.26
N ILE A 17 6.44 -1.66 -2.21
CA ILE A 17 6.10 -2.64 -1.19
C ILE A 17 5.29 -3.79 -1.80
N ALA A 18 4.32 -3.46 -2.67
CA ALA A 18 3.51 -4.47 -3.32
C ALA A 18 4.36 -5.41 -4.17
N LEU A 19 5.35 -4.85 -4.90
CA LEU A 19 6.26 -5.66 -5.70
C LEU A 19 7.11 -6.57 -4.82
N GLU A 20 7.61 -6.06 -3.70
CA GLU A 20 8.39 -6.86 -2.76
C GLU A 20 7.55 -7.99 -2.16
N MET A 21 6.27 -7.74 -1.92
CA MET A 21 5.38 -8.76 -1.40
C MET A 21 5.16 -9.90 -2.39
N MET A 22 5.25 -9.61 -3.69
CA MET A 22 5.16 -10.66 -4.71
C MET A 22 6.33 -11.63 -4.62
N GLU A 23 7.46 -11.18 -4.10
CA GLU A 23 8.63 -12.04 -3.87
C GLU A 23 8.57 -12.69 -2.50
N LEU A 24 7.98 -11.99 -1.53
CA LEU A 24 7.87 -12.48 -0.17
C LEU A 24 7.05 -13.78 -0.09
N ASN A 25 5.90 -13.80 -0.75
CA ASN A 25 5.01 -14.96 -0.68
C ASN A 25 5.65 -16.27 -1.17
N PRO A 26 6.31 -16.28 -2.33
CA PRO A 26 7.02 -17.49 -2.76
C PRO A 26 8.14 -17.90 -1.81
N ALA A 27 8.82 -16.91 -1.21
CA ALA A 27 9.87 -17.19 -0.24
C ALA A 27 9.30 -17.88 1.00
N ILE A 28 8.15 -17.41 1.48
CA ILE A 28 7.45 -18.02 2.61
C ILE A 28 7.09 -19.47 2.25
N ALA A 29 6.58 -19.68 1.05
CA ALA A 29 6.20 -21.01 0.60
C ALA A 29 7.37 -21.99 0.57
N SER A 30 8.60 -21.48 0.49
CA SER A 30 9.82 -22.30 0.41
C SER A 30 10.41 -22.65 1.78
N LEU A 31 9.82 -22.18 2.87
CA LEU A 31 10.39 -22.37 4.21
C LEU A 31 10.39 -23.82 4.71
N ASP A 32 9.46 -24.61 4.21
CA ASP A 32 9.31 -26.00 4.63
C ASP A 32 9.08 -26.14 6.15
N ASP A 33 8.28 -25.24 6.69
CA ASP A 33 7.87 -25.25 8.08
C ASP A 33 6.45 -24.73 8.15
N SER A 34 5.48 -25.63 8.31
CA SER A 34 4.07 -25.28 8.16
C SER A 34 3.57 -24.26 9.17
N ASP A 35 4.00 -24.35 10.42
CA ASP A 35 3.56 -23.41 11.45
C ASP A 35 4.03 -22.00 11.15
N THR A 36 5.30 -21.87 10.75
CA THR A 36 5.88 -20.57 10.41
C THR A 36 5.24 -20.03 9.13
N GLN A 37 5.06 -20.89 8.13
CA GLN A 37 4.44 -20.47 6.88
C GLN A 37 3.04 -19.93 7.09
N GLU A 38 2.24 -20.61 7.91
CA GLU A 38 0.89 -20.17 8.19
C GLU A 38 0.88 -18.81 8.86
N ALA A 39 1.73 -18.62 9.87
CA ALA A 39 1.83 -17.34 10.57
C ALA A 39 2.28 -16.22 9.64
N LEU A 40 3.25 -16.50 8.78
CA LEU A 40 3.77 -15.49 7.86
C LEU A 40 2.78 -15.14 6.75
N PHE A 41 2.04 -16.12 6.24
CA PHE A 41 1.00 -15.84 5.24
C PHE A 41 -0.11 -14.99 5.85
N GLU A 42 -0.48 -15.26 7.09
CA GLU A 42 -1.49 -14.46 7.77
C GLU A 42 -1.01 -13.02 7.96
N ALA A 43 0.25 -12.87 8.41
CA ALA A 43 0.85 -11.55 8.58
C ALA A 43 0.95 -10.80 7.24
N SER A 44 1.32 -11.52 6.18
CA SER A 44 1.42 -10.94 4.85
C SER A 44 0.05 -10.46 4.35
N TYR A 45 -0.99 -11.23 4.64
CA TYR A 45 -2.36 -10.85 4.28
C TYR A 45 -2.76 -9.56 5.00
N GLU A 46 -2.47 -9.47 6.29
CA GLU A 46 -2.75 -8.25 7.06
C GLU A 46 -1.97 -7.06 6.52
N LEU A 47 -0.72 -7.29 6.14
CA LEU A 47 0.12 -6.23 5.56
C LEU A 47 -0.50 -5.72 4.26
N THR A 48 -1.02 -6.62 3.43
CA THR A 48 -1.69 -6.23 2.19
C THR A 48 -2.90 -5.35 2.48
N LYS A 49 -3.68 -5.71 3.49
CA LYS A 49 -4.85 -4.92 3.87
C LYS A 49 -4.45 -3.52 4.33
N GLN A 50 -3.41 -3.42 5.15
CA GLN A 50 -2.92 -2.13 5.63
C GLN A 50 -2.38 -1.29 4.48
N LEU A 51 -1.70 -1.91 3.54
CA LEU A 51 -1.18 -1.22 2.37
C LEU A 51 -2.33 -0.61 1.55
N GLU A 52 -3.42 -1.35 1.39
CA GLU A 52 -4.59 -0.85 0.67
C GLU A 52 -5.22 0.34 1.39
N ILE A 53 -5.24 0.31 2.71
CA ILE A 53 -5.74 1.44 3.50
C ILE A 53 -4.89 2.68 3.26
N ILE A 54 -3.58 2.53 3.26
CA ILE A 54 -2.67 3.66 3.00
C ILE A 54 -2.95 4.25 1.63
N LYS A 55 -3.04 3.41 0.61
CA LYS A 55 -3.30 3.87 -0.75
C LYS A 55 -4.63 4.61 -0.85
N LYS A 56 -5.67 4.05 -0.29
CA LYS A 56 -7.01 4.64 -0.35
C LYS A 56 -7.06 6.00 0.35
N ARG A 57 -6.37 6.11 1.49
CA ARG A 57 -6.36 7.38 2.22
C ARG A 57 -5.62 8.47 1.47
N VAL A 58 -4.53 8.11 0.82
CA VAL A 58 -3.76 9.07 0.01
C VAL A 58 -4.58 9.52 -1.21
N ILE A 59 -5.23 8.58 -1.87
CA ILE A 59 -6.07 8.90 -3.02
C ILE A 59 -7.22 9.81 -2.60
N LYS A 60 -7.81 9.53 -1.44
CA LYS A 60 -8.90 10.37 -0.91
C LYS A 60 -8.40 11.79 -0.66
N LEU A 61 -7.21 11.93 -0.10
CA LEU A 61 -6.63 13.25 0.14
C LEU A 61 -6.41 13.99 -1.18
N GLU A 62 -5.87 13.31 -2.18
CA GLU A 62 -5.63 13.92 -3.48
C GLU A 62 -6.91 14.38 -4.14
N ARG A 63 -7.97 13.60 -4.03
CA ARG A 63 -9.28 13.98 -4.57
C ARG A 63 -9.84 15.21 -3.87
N ARG A 64 -9.67 15.26 -2.56
CA ARG A 64 -10.14 16.41 -1.78
C ARG A 64 -9.37 17.67 -2.14
N ASP A 65 -8.06 17.55 -2.30
CA ASP A 65 -7.23 18.68 -2.69
C ASP A 65 -7.53 19.12 -4.11
N GLY A 66 -7.74 18.16 -5.01
CA GLY A 66 -8.13 18.47 -6.38
C GLY A 66 -9.49 19.15 -6.44
N ALA A 67 -10.45 18.67 -5.65
CA ALA A 67 -11.76 19.29 -5.58
C ALA A 67 -11.67 20.71 -5.04
N ARG A 68 -10.76 20.93 -4.09
CA ARG A 68 -10.55 22.24 -3.53
C ARG A 68 -9.93 23.20 -4.55
N ASP A 69 -8.99 22.71 -5.34
CA ASP A 69 -8.37 23.47 -6.40
C ASP A 69 -9.39 23.82 -7.49
N ASN A 70 -10.36 22.94 -7.69
CA ASN A 70 -11.43 23.11 -8.66
C ASN A 70 -12.72 23.51 -7.97
N SER A 71 -12.61 24.39 -7.00
CA SER A 71 -13.75 24.78 -6.17
C SER A 71 -14.91 25.38 -6.97
N THR A 72 -14.63 25.81 -8.19
CA THR A 72 -15.66 26.35 -9.08
C THR A 72 -16.42 25.25 -9.81
N GLU A 73 -15.95 24.03 -9.71
CA GLU A 73 -16.62 22.90 -10.36
C GLU A 73 -17.93 22.59 -9.66
N PRO A 74 -18.97 22.37 -10.42
CA PRO A 74 -20.27 22.00 -9.84
C PRO A 74 -20.24 20.60 -9.25
#